data_80f697042c275d198d54067bfbc7335c
#
_entry.id   80f697042c275d198d54067bfbc7335c
#
_cell.length_a   1.000
_cell.length_b   1.000
_cell.length_c   1.000
_cell.angle_alpha   90.00
_cell.angle_beta   90.00
_cell.angle_gamma   90.00
#
_symmetry.space_group_name_H-M   'P 1'
#
loop_
_entity.id
_entity.type
_entity.pdbx_description
1 polymer ?
#
loop_
_entity_poly.entity_id
_entity_poly.type
_entity_poly.pdbx_seq_one_letter_code
_entity_poly.pdbx_strand_id
1 'polypeptide(L)' 'LAIEDSFTGLLAAKAASMQALIVPDPALVGDPRLAIADHQLHSLAELDADMLARWVA' A
#
# COMPACT_ATOMS: atom_id res chain seq x y z
N LEU A 1 -5.31 -1.44 -8.34
CA LEU A 1 -4.41 -1.09 -7.24
C LEU A 1 -5.12 -0.18 -6.25
N ALA A 2 -5.13 -0.57 -4.99
CA ALA A 2 -5.59 0.29 -3.91
C ALA A 2 -4.39 0.97 -3.26
N ILE A 3 -4.52 2.24 -2.93
CA ILE A 3 -3.49 3.00 -2.21
C ILE A 3 -4.09 3.38 -0.87
N GLU A 4 -3.46 2.92 0.20
CA GLU A 4 -4.00 3.05 1.56
C GLU A 4 -2.95 3.60 2.52
N ASP A 5 -3.40 4.26 3.58
CA ASP A 5 -2.53 4.82 4.61
C ASP A 5 -2.73 4.19 5.99
N SER A 6 -3.75 3.34 6.13
CA SER A 6 -4.13 2.71 7.39
C SER A 6 -4.21 1.19 7.25
N PHE A 7 -4.10 0.49 8.39
CA PHE A 7 -4.28 -0.96 8.37
C PHE A 7 -5.72 -1.35 7.99
N THR A 8 -6.72 -0.62 8.46
CA THR A 8 -8.12 -0.91 8.13
C THR A 8 -8.35 -0.83 6.62
N GLY A 9 -7.87 0.22 5.96
CA GLY A 9 -7.97 0.36 4.51
C GLY A 9 -7.19 -0.73 3.78
N LEU A 10 -5.99 -1.05 4.25
CA LEU A 10 -5.18 -2.12 3.68
C LEU A 10 -5.89 -3.47 3.77
N LEU A 11 -6.46 -3.79 4.93
CA LEU A 11 -7.19 -5.03 5.14
C LEU A 11 -8.40 -5.11 4.21
N ALA A 12 -9.15 -4.01 4.07
CA ALA A 12 -10.30 -3.96 3.17
C ALA A 12 -9.89 -4.20 1.71
N ALA A 13 -8.79 -3.60 1.27
CA ALA A 13 -8.28 -3.81 -0.08
C ALA A 13 -7.89 -5.27 -0.31
N LYS A 14 -7.21 -5.90 0.64
CA LYS A 14 -6.82 -7.30 0.52
C LYS A 14 -8.02 -8.23 0.59
N ALA A 15 -9.02 -7.91 1.40
CA ALA A 15 -10.26 -8.68 1.46
C ALA A 15 -11.04 -8.60 0.14
N ALA A 16 -10.89 -7.52 -0.61
CA ALA A 16 -11.47 -7.35 -1.94
C ALA A 16 -10.59 -7.97 -3.05
N SER A 17 -9.53 -8.68 -2.70
CA SER A 17 -8.57 -9.29 -3.64
C SER A 17 -7.86 -8.28 -4.54
N MET A 18 -7.69 -7.06 -4.06
CA MET A 18 -6.96 -6.03 -4.80
C MET A 18 -5.46 -6.08 -4.47
N GLN A 19 -4.63 -5.69 -5.42
CA GLN A 19 -3.27 -5.31 -5.09
C GLN A 19 -3.29 -4.03 -4.27
N ALA A 20 -2.49 -3.97 -3.22
CA ALA A 20 -2.49 -2.87 -2.29
C ALA A 20 -1.09 -2.29 -2.11
N LEU A 21 -1.00 -0.97 -2.26
CA LEU A 21 0.15 -0.17 -1.88
C LEU A 21 -0.17 0.53 -0.57
N ILE A 22 0.66 0.31 0.43
CA ILE A 22 0.56 1.04 1.69
C ILE A 22 1.58 2.18 1.71
N VAL A 23 1.08 3.39 1.97
CA VAL A 23 1.91 4.55 2.30
C VAL A 23 1.54 4.89 3.74
N PRO A 24 2.19 4.27 4.73
CA PRO A 24 1.67 4.28 6.09
C PRO A 24 1.71 5.67 6.72
N ASP A 25 0.65 5.96 7.48
CA ASP A 25 0.68 7.06 8.43
C ASP A 25 1.92 6.92 9.32
N PRO A 26 2.58 8.02 9.72
CA PRO A 26 3.79 7.93 10.55
C PRO A 26 3.65 7.08 11.81
N ALA A 27 2.46 7.01 12.39
CA ALA A 27 2.20 6.18 13.56
C ALA A 27 2.25 4.68 13.27
N LEU A 28 2.13 4.28 12.00
CA LEU A 28 2.11 2.86 11.60
C LEU A 28 3.42 2.38 11.01
N VAL A 29 4.40 3.26 10.82
CA VAL A 29 5.69 2.86 10.26
C VAL A 29 6.33 1.78 11.14
N GLY A 30 6.69 0.66 10.52
CA GLY A 30 7.26 -0.48 11.25
C GLY A 30 6.24 -1.45 11.84
N ASP A 31 4.94 -1.20 11.70
CA ASP A 31 3.92 -2.13 12.17
C ASP A 31 3.99 -3.43 11.33
N PRO A 32 4.20 -4.60 11.97
CA PRO A 32 4.32 -5.87 11.24
C PRO A 32 3.06 -6.26 10.48
N ARG A 33 1.88 -5.72 10.82
CA ARG A 33 0.64 -6.01 10.09
C ARG A 33 0.67 -5.46 8.67
N LEU A 34 1.54 -4.48 8.38
CA LEU A 34 1.67 -3.92 7.03
C LEU A 34 2.29 -4.90 6.05
N ALA A 35 2.82 -6.03 6.52
CA ALA A 35 3.39 -7.07 5.66
C ALA A 35 2.37 -7.69 4.70
N ILE A 36 1.07 -7.54 4.93
CA ILE A 36 0.04 -8.03 3.99
C ILE A 36 -0.06 -7.17 2.74
N ALA A 37 0.53 -5.97 2.72
CA ALA A 37 0.56 -5.12 1.53
C ALA A 37 1.44 -5.76 0.46
N ASP A 38 1.05 -5.58 -0.80
CA ASP A 38 1.88 -6.02 -1.93
C ASP A 38 3.08 -5.10 -2.14
N HIS A 39 2.91 -3.81 -1.84
CA HIS A 39 3.95 -2.80 -2.00
C HIS A 39 3.89 -1.80 -0.84
N GLN A 40 5.03 -1.21 -0.53
CA GLN A 40 5.12 -0.18 0.51
C GLN A 40 6.05 0.94 0.06
N LEU A 41 5.60 2.18 0.24
CA LEU A 41 6.41 3.38 0.03
C LEU A 41 6.34 4.24 1.30
N HIS A 42 7.36 5.08 1.50
CA HIS A 42 7.38 6.02 2.62
C HIS A 42 6.55 7.27 2.32
N SER A 43 6.40 7.61 1.06
CA SER A 43 5.66 8.80 0.62
C SER A 43 5.11 8.55 -0.78
N LEU A 44 3.92 9.12 -1.07
CA LEU A 44 3.38 9.13 -2.43
C LEU A 44 4.29 9.82 -3.43
N ALA A 45 5.17 10.71 -2.98
CA ALA A 45 6.15 11.35 -3.85
C ALA A 45 7.13 10.36 -4.49
N GLU A 46 7.28 9.18 -3.92
CA GLU A 46 8.13 8.13 -4.47
C GLU A 46 7.48 7.36 -5.62
N LEU A 47 6.15 7.48 -5.76
CA LEU A 47 5.42 6.75 -6.78
C LEU A 47 5.64 7.39 -8.15
N ASP A 48 6.05 6.59 -9.13
CA ASP A 48 6.25 7.04 -10.50
C ASP A 48 5.45 6.21 -11.49
N ALA A 49 5.46 6.64 -12.77
CA ALA A 49 4.69 5.99 -13.82
C ALA A 49 5.12 4.53 -14.07
N ASP A 50 6.41 4.22 -13.91
CA ASP A 50 6.92 2.86 -14.10
C ASP A 50 6.41 1.93 -13.02
N MET A 51 6.39 2.38 -11.76
CA MET A 51 5.84 1.62 -10.65
C MET A 51 4.35 1.35 -10.88
N LEU A 52 3.59 2.39 -11.25
CA LEU A 52 2.17 2.24 -11.54
C LEU A 52 1.92 1.23 -12.66
N ALA A 53 2.66 1.33 -13.75
CA ALA A 53 2.52 0.41 -14.88
C ALA A 53 2.74 -1.04 -14.47
N ARG A 54 3.72 -1.28 -13.57
CA ARG A 54 4.03 -2.64 -13.10
C ARG A 54 2.99 -3.16 -12.10
N TRP A 55 2.44 -2.26 -11.25
CA TRP A 55 1.61 -2.67 -10.12
C TRP A 55 0.12 -2.72 -10.43
N VAL A 56 -0.33 -2.07 -11.50
CA VAL A 56 -1.74 -2.14 -11.92
C VAL A 56 -1.99 -3.19 -13.00
N ALA A 57 -0.94 -3.78 -13.53
CA ALA A 57 -1.04 -4.76 -14.62
C ALA A 57 -1.66 -6.08 -14.14
#